data_1802d8db436d717e1b0b51a30c787efa
#
_entry.id   1802d8db436d717e1b0b51a30c787efa
#
_cell.length_a   1.000
_cell.length_b   1.000
_cell.length_c   1.000
_cell.angle_alpha   90.00
_cell.angle_beta   90.00
_cell.angle_gamma   90.00
#
_symmetry.space_group_name_H-M   'P 1'
#
loop_
_entity.id
_entity.type
_entity.pdbx_description
1 polymer ?
#
loop_
_entity_poly.entity_id
_entity_poly.type
_entity_poly.pdbx_seq_one_letter_code
_entity_poly.pdbx_strand_id
1 'polypeptide(L)'
;MLKIGEFSKLSRVSVRMLRHYDEIGLLKPAETDRFTDYRYYREDQLPTMCRITSLKDMGFSLADIAKILGIYDEREALEGYFSARQRELEEISLDAARKLALLDAARERLRKEQTMSYDITLKTIPERYAATVQMTIPRYEDEGMVWSTLIGETCRMNLAEADTCLCAVTFLDGEYKETDVEVLAWKTVKGVYPDTEHVKFRTLPEVTVASCTFRGSYAQITNVYAAVIGWIEANGYETDGPMFNIYHISPHETNNPDEFVTEACYPIKKK
;
A
#
# COMPACT_ATOMS: atom_id res chain seq x y z
N MET A 1 3.23 31.51 54.61
CA MET A 1 2.95 30.06 54.61
C MET A 1 1.55 29.83 54.07
N LEU A 2 1.43 29.05 53.00
CA LEU A 2 0.18 28.71 52.30
C LEU A 2 -0.24 27.29 52.72
N LYS A 3 -1.50 27.10 53.03
CA LYS A 3 -2.06 25.76 53.18
C LYS A 3 -2.03 25.04 51.84
N ILE A 4 -1.90 23.68 51.82
CA ILE A 4 -1.82 22.90 50.61
C ILE A 4 -2.96 23.22 49.59
N GLY A 5 -4.17 23.53 50.08
CA GLY A 5 -5.28 23.92 49.23
C GLY A 5 -5.12 25.30 48.57
N GLU A 6 -4.50 26.25 49.28
CA GLU A 6 -4.18 27.58 48.75
C GLU A 6 -3.04 27.50 47.74
N PHE A 7 -1.99 26.75 48.05
CA PHE A 7 -0.87 26.49 47.15
C PHE A 7 -1.36 25.76 45.84
N SER A 8 -2.26 24.79 46.00
CA SER A 8 -2.92 24.10 44.89
C SER A 8 -3.63 25.08 43.95
N LYS A 9 -4.39 26.03 44.49
CA LYS A 9 -5.09 27.05 43.68
C LYS A 9 -4.12 27.96 42.93
N LEU A 10 -3.08 28.42 43.59
CA LEU A 10 -2.09 29.34 43.02
C LEU A 10 -1.22 28.64 41.96
N SER A 11 -0.81 27.41 42.21
CA SER A 11 0.02 26.63 41.30
C SER A 11 -0.77 25.93 40.19
N ARG A 12 -2.11 25.88 40.27
CA ARG A 12 -3.01 25.12 39.41
C ARG A 12 -2.71 23.61 39.35
N VAL A 13 -2.18 23.08 40.46
CA VAL A 13 -1.86 21.66 40.60
C VAL A 13 -2.75 21.09 41.71
N SER A 14 -3.35 19.92 41.46
CA SER A 14 -4.27 19.31 42.42
C SER A 14 -3.56 18.92 43.73
N VAL A 15 -4.28 18.98 44.85
CA VAL A 15 -3.77 18.56 46.18
C VAL A 15 -3.25 17.11 46.12
N ARG A 16 -3.86 16.22 45.34
CA ARG A 16 -3.40 14.85 45.13
C ARG A 16 -2.01 14.82 44.51
N MET A 17 -1.78 15.63 43.47
CA MET A 17 -0.46 15.72 42.83
C MET A 17 0.59 16.34 43.73
N LEU A 18 0.26 17.34 44.52
CA LEU A 18 1.19 17.94 45.52
C LEU A 18 1.61 16.92 46.58
N ARG A 19 0.69 16.06 47.05
CA ARG A 19 1.04 14.96 47.96
C ARG A 19 1.94 13.93 47.25
N HIS A 20 1.64 13.59 46.01
CA HIS A 20 2.49 12.68 45.24
C HIS A 20 3.91 13.26 45.04
N TYR A 21 4.03 14.54 44.75
CA TYR A 21 5.35 15.21 44.62
C TYR A 21 6.12 15.23 45.93
N ASP A 22 5.44 15.37 47.07
CA ASP A 22 6.05 15.23 48.39
C ASP A 22 6.54 13.79 48.63
N GLU A 23 5.70 12.78 48.33
CA GLU A 23 6.01 11.34 48.49
C GLU A 23 7.25 10.93 47.71
N ILE A 24 7.37 11.38 46.47
CA ILE A 24 8.53 11.08 45.61
C ILE A 24 9.71 12.04 45.80
N GLY A 25 9.58 13.03 46.71
CA GLY A 25 10.63 13.99 47.01
C GLY A 25 10.86 15.05 45.92
N LEU A 26 9.95 15.22 44.95
CA LEU A 26 10.07 16.20 43.86
C LEU A 26 9.80 17.64 44.35
N LEU A 27 8.79 17.82 45.20
CA LEU A 27 8.50 19.11 45.87
C LEU A 27 8.00 18.83 47.29
N LYS A 28 8.87 19.04 48.27
CA LYS A 28 8.52 18.85 49.67
C LYS A 28 7.82 20.09 50.23
N PRO A 29 6.80 19.93 51.11
CA PRO A 29 6.26 21.06 51.85
C PRO A 29 7.35 21.72 52.72
N ALA A 30 7.22 23.03 52.94
CA ALA A 30 8.15 23.76 53.81
C ALA A 30 7.99 23.33 55.26
N GLU A 31 6.77 22.93 55.64
CA GLU A 31 6.45 22.45 56.97
C GLU A 31 5.29 21.43 56.90
N THR A 32 5.37 20.39 57.72
CA THR A 32 4.27 19.44 57.96
C THR A 32 3.96 19.44 59.46
N ASP A 33 2.71 19.72 59.79
CA ASP A 33 2.23 19.69 61.17
C ASP A 33 2.30 18.25 61.71
N ARG A 34 3.05 18.07 62.81
CA ARG A 34 3.33 16.73 63.37
C ARG A 34 2.12 16.04 64.01
N PHE A 35 1.05 16.80 64.30
CA PHE A 35 -0.15 16.27 64.94
C PHE A 35 -1.28 15.97 63.94
N THR A 36 -1.38 16.81 62.90
CA THR A 36 -2.50 16.75 61.92
C THR A 36 -2.06 16.26 60.54
N ASP A 37 -0.76 16.06 60.33
CA ASP A 37 -0.12 15.74 59.06
C ASP A 37 -0.47 16.77 57.94
N TYR A 38 -0.80 18.01 58.36
CA TYR A 38 -1.21 19.06 57.42
C TYR A 38 0.05 19.73 56.82
N ARG A 39 0.04 19.89 55.49
CA ARG A 39 1.17 20.38 54.71
C ARG A 39 1.04 21.86 54.43
N TYR A 40 2.14 22.58 54.64
CA TYR A 40 2.26 24.01 54.37
C TYR A 40 3.41 24.26 53.40
N TYR A 41 3.18 25.19 52.49
CA TYR A 41 4.13 25.59 51.47
C TYR A 41 4.46 27.06 51.59
N ARG A 42 5.65 27.47 51.11
CA ARG A 42 6.03 28.88 51.03
C ARG A 42 5.74 29.42 49.62
N GLU A 43 5.60 30.74 49.51
CA GLU A 43 5.40 31.44 48.25
C GLU A 43 6.61 31.27 47.32
N ASP A 44 7.84 31.21 47.86
CA ASP A 44 9.07 30.99 47.11
C ASP A 44 9.17 29.60 46.45
N GLN A 45 8.27 28.68 46.77
CA GLN A 45 8.15 27.36 46.12
C GLN A 45 7.28 27.41 44.86
N LEU A 46 6.53 28.48 44.61
CA LEU A 46 5.72 28.63 43.44
C LEU A 46 6.54 28.61 42.12
N PRO A 47 7.68 29.31 42.00
CA PRO A 47 8.54 29.21 40.82
C PRO A 47 9.00 27.78 40.53
N THR A 48 9.37 27.01 41.54
CA THR A 48 9.76 25.59 41.39
C THR A 48 8.59 24.75 40.90
N MET A 49 7.38 25.01 41.45
CA MET A 49 6.18 24.32 40.95
C MET A 49 5.86 24.65 39.47
N CYS A 50 6.02 25.92 39.07
CA CYS A 50 5.87 26.32 37.66
C CYS A 50 6.89 25.60 36.76
N ARG A 51 8.16 25.47 37.20
CA ARG A 51 9.19 24.71 36.46
C ARG A 51 8.78 23.24 36.26
N ILE A 52 8.31 22.58 37.35
CA ILE A 52 7.81 21.19 37.29
C ILE A 52 6.69 21.05 36.26
N THR A 53 5.71 21.95 36.30
CA THR A 53 4.58 21.94 35.41
C THR A 53 5.03 22.12 33.94
N SER A 54 5.87 23.12 33.67
CA SER A 54 6.39 23.36 32.30
C SER A 54 7.19 22.18 31.76
N LEU A 55 8.06 21.57 32.56
CA LEU A 55 8.83 20.39 32.14
C LEU A 55 7.93 19.18 31.88
N LYS A 56 6.88 19.01 32.71
CA LYS A 56 5.88 17.95 32.48
C LYS A 56 5.10 18.15 31.20
N ASP A 57 4.70 19.40 30.90
CA ASP A 57 3.98 19.73 29.65
C ASP A 57 4.84 19.52 28.40
N MET A 58 6.18 19.66 28.54
CA MET A 58 7.15 19.27 27.49
C MET A 58 7.33 17.76 27.40
N GLY A 59 6.69 16.96 28.30
CA GLY A 59 6.69 15.51 28.29
C GLY A 59 7.90 14.86 28.97
N PHE A 60 8.63 15.57 29.84
CA PHE A 60 9.66 14.95 30.68
C PHE A 60 9.03 14.04 31.74
N SER A 61 9.69 12.93 32.04
CA SER A 61 9.31 12.06 33.15
C SER A 61 9.55 12.74 34.49
N LEU A 62 8.81 12.35 35.54
CA LEU A 62 9.04 12.91 36.87
C LEU A 62 10.47 12.64 37.38
N ALA A 63 11.08 11.52 36.96
CA ALA A 63 12.47 11.21 37.30
C ALA A 63 13.46 12.16 36.61
N ASP A 64 13.21 12.53 35.35
CA ASP A 64 14.05 13.47 34.61
C ASP A 64 13.83 14.91 35.13
N ILE A 65 12.58 15.26 35.48
CA ILE A 65 12.26 16.53 36.08
C ILE A 65 13.05 16.70 37.39
N ALA A 66 13.15 15.67 38.22
CA ALA A 66 13.95 15.72 39.47
C ALA A 66 15.44 15.98 39.19
N LYS A 67 16.02 15.36 38.16
CA LYS A 67 17.41 15.62 37.74
C LYS A 67 17.58 17.06 37.23
N ILE A 68 16.67 17.49 36.33
CA ILE A 68 16.69 18.83 35.73
C ILE A 68 16.59 19.91 36.80
N LEU A 69 15.74 19.74 37.83
CA LEU A 69 15.64 20.69 38.92
C LEU A 69 16.95 20.80 39.72
N GLY A 70 17.71 19.71 39.86
CA GLY A 70 19.01 19.68 40.54
C GLY A 70 20.12 20.45 39.81
N ILE A 71 19.99 20.61 38.48
CA ILE A 71 20.98 21.29 37.62
C ILE A 71 20.39 22.53 36.93
N TYR A 72 19.28 23.06 37.44
CA TYR A 72 18.51 24.09 36.72
C TYR A 72 19.31 25.38 36.47
N ASP A 73 20.30 25.66 37.30
CA ASP A 73 21.20 26.81 37.18
C ASP A 73 22.41 26.50 36.25
N GLU A 74 22.60 25.26 35.83
CA GLU A 74 23.66 24.81 34.91
C GLU A 74 23.15 24.87 33.48
N ARG A 75 23.30 26.02 32.84
CA ARG A 75 22.71 26.31 31.53
C ARG A 75 23.05 25.29 30.42
N GLU A 76 24.30 24.86 30.35
CA GLU A 76 24.76 23.91 29.32
C GLU A 76 24.16 22.52 29.55
N ALA A 77 24.07 22.03 30.79
CA ALA A 77 23.47 20.76 31.11
C ALA A 77 21.96 20.76 30.83
N LEU A 78 21.27 21.86 31.19
CA LEU A 78 19.85 22.05 30.91
C LEU A 78 19.55 22.04 29.40
N GLU A 79 20.37 22.74 28.60
CA GLU A 79 20.24 22.77 27.14
C GLU A 79 20.39 21.37 26.53
N GLY A 80 21.25 20.53 27.11
CA GLY A 80 21.40 19.12 26.72
C GLY A 80 20.09 18.32 26.83
N TYR A 81 19.36 18.49 27.94
CA TYR A 81 18.05 17.84 28.13
C TYR A 81 17.01 18.36 27.14
N PHE A 82 16.97 19.66 26.90
CA PHE A 82 16.01 20.25 25.95
C PHE A 82 16.29 19.80 24.51
N SER A 83 17.53 19.82 24.09
CA SER A 83 17.93 19.37 22.75
C SER A 83 17.67 17.88 22.52
N ALA A 84 17.86 17.05 23.57
CA ALA A 84 17.54 15.63 23.49
C ALA A 84 16.03 15.41 23.32
N ARG A 85 15.22 16.12 24.11
CA ARG A 85 13.76 16.03 24.05
C ARG A 85 13.20 16.57 22.76
N GLN A 86 13.78 17.65 22.23
CA GLN A 86 13.38 18.21 20.95
C GLN A 86 13.58 17.19 19.83
N ARG A 87 14.76 16.55 19.75
CA ARG A 87 15.03 15.50 18.74
C ARG A 87 14.05 14.34 18.82
N GLU A 88 13.74 13.87 20.03
CA GLU A 88 12.76 12.80 20.23
C GLU A 88 11.36 13.21 19.69
N LEU A 89 10.92 14.43 19.96
CA LEU A 89 9.65 14.94 19.48
C LEU A 89 9.64 15.13 17.96
N GLU A 90 10.75 15.54 17.37
CA GLU A 90 10.92 15.67 15.92
C GLU A 90 10.83 14.28 15.23
N GLU A 91 11.46 13.26 15.80
CA GLU A 91 11.37 11.87 15.31
C GLU A 91 9.93 11.34 15.39
N ILE A 92 9.24 11.56 16.52
CA ILE A 92 7.83 11.18 16.68
C ILE A 92 6.95 11.90 15.65
N SER A 93 7.18 13.17 15.43
CA SER A 93 6.44 13.98 14.44
C SER A 93 6.64 13.47 13.02
N LEU A 94 7.88 13.14 12.67
CA LEU A 94 8.22 12.60 11.34
C LEU A 94 7.56 11.23 11.10
N ASP A 95 7.60 10.34 12.09
CA ASP A 95 6.94 9.03 12.02
C ASP A 95 5.42 9.16 11.89
N ALA A 96 4.82 10.07 12.66
CA ALA A 96 3.39 10.38 12.56
C ALA A 96 3.01 10.92 11.18
N ALA A 97 3.81 11.83 10.62
CA ALA A 97 3.58 12.37 9.28
C ALA A 97 3.65 11.28 8.20
N ARG A 98 4.64 10.37 8.31
CA ARG A 98 4.76 9.21 7.42
C ARG A 98 3.53 8.30 7.48
N LYS A 99 3.06 7.99 8.68
CA LYS A 99 1.86 7.15 8.88
C LYS A 99 0.60 7.80 8.31
N LEU A 100 0.44 9.11 8.46
CA LEU A 100 -0.66 9.85 7.85
C LEU A 100 -0.63 9.77 6.32
N ALA A 101 0.53 9.96 5.70
CA ALA A 101 0.67 9.83 4.25
C ALA A 101 0.29 8.42 3.75
N LEU A 102 0.64 7.36 4.49
CA LEU A 102 0.25 5.99 4.15
C LEU A 102 -1.28 5.79 4.24
N LEU A 103 -1.93 6.37 5.26
CA LEU A 103 -3.38 6.32 5.40
C LEU A 103 -4.10 7.09 4.28
N ASP A 104 -3.58 8.25 3.89
CA ASP A 104 -4.16 9.02 2.80
C ASP A 104 -4.03 8.27 1.46
N ALA A 105 -2.88 7.66 1.19
CA ALA A 105 -2.69 6.81 0.02
C ALA A 105 -3.66 5.61 0.01
N ALA A 106 -3.89 4.97 1.17
CA ALA A 106 -4.85 3.87 1.29
C ALA A 106 -6.30 4.33 1.05
N ARG A 107 -6.69 5.50 1.57
CA ARG A 107 -8.02 6.11 1.32
C ARG A 107 -8.25 6.40 -0.15
N GLU A 108 -7.25 6.95 -0.85
CA GLU A 108 -7.35 7.22 -2.27
C GLU A 108 -7.50 5.94 -3.10
N ARG A 109 -6.84 4.83 -2.72
CA ARG A 109 -7.05 3.52 -3.36
C ARG A 109 -8.50 3.05 -3.18
N LEU A 110 -9.01 3.03 -1.95
CA LEU A 110 -10.39 2.63 -1.66
C LEU A 110 -11.41 3.49 -2.42
N ARG A 111 -11.16 4.79 -2.56
CA ARG A 111 -12.02 5.69 -3.32
C ARG A 111 -12.02 5.38 -4.82
N LYS A 112 -10.85 5.08 -5.39
CA LYS A 112 -10.72 4.64 -6.78
C LYS A 112 -11.40 3.30 -7.03
N GLU A 113 -11.27 2.35 -6.12
CA GLU A 113 -11.91 1.03 -6.19
C GLU A 113 -13.45 1.14 -6.17
N GLN A 114 -14.02 2.03 -5.36
CA GLN A 114 -15.48 2.27 -5.31
C GLN A 114 -16.05 2.93 -6.58
N THR A 115 -15.24 3.61 -7.38
CA THR A 115 -15.68 4.30 -8.61
C THR A 115 -15.44 3.49 -9.87
N MET A 116 -14.70 2.38 -9.83
CA MET A 116 -14.47 1.51 -10.98
C MET A 116 -15.60 0.48 -11.10
N SER A 117 -16.59 0.79 -11.93
CA SER A 117 -17.52 -0.19 -12.45
C SER A 117 -16.87 -0.86 -13.66
N TYR A 118 -16.52 -2.13 -13.53
CA TYR A 118 -16.04 -2.95 -14.64
C TYR A 118 -17.22 -3.50 -15.41
N ASP A 119 -17.28 -3.22 -16.71
CA ASP A 119 -18.31 -3.75 -17.60
C ASP A 119 -17.87 -5.12 -18.14
N ILE A 120 -18.57 -6.16 -17.71
CA ILE A 120 -18.28 -7.54 -18.10
C ILE A 120 -19.20 -7.96 -19.23
N THR A 121 -18.65 -8.42 -20.33
CA THR A 121 -19.37 -8.86 -21.50
C THR A 121 -19.17 -10.35 -21.75
N LEU A 122 -20.26 -11.01 -22.17
CA LEU A 122 -20.23 -12.38 -22.68
C LEU A 122 -20.06 -12.33 -24.19
N LYS A 123 -18.99 -12.92 -24.70
CA LYS A 123 -18.76 -13.00 -26.17
C LYS A 123 -18.15 -14.32 -26.58
N THR A 124 -18.29 -14.65 -27.84
CA THR A 124 -17.62 -15.78 -28.49
C THR A 124 -16.53 -15.25 -29.41
N ILE A 125 -15.31 -15.74 -29.20
CA ILE A 125 -14.19 -15.50 -30.12
C ILE A 125 -14.13 -16.66 -31.06
N PRO A 126 -14.29 -16.43 -32.37
CA PRO A 126 -14.38 -17.52 -33.34
C PRO A 126 -13.06 -18.28 -33.47
N GLU A 127 -13.14 -19.44 -34.12
CA GLU A 127 -11.96 -20.17 -34.59
C GLU A 127 -11.02 -19.25 -35.35
N ARG A 128 -9.72 -19.32 -35.07
CA ARG A 128 -8.72 -18.39 -35.62
C ARG A 128 -7.38 -19.06 -35.84
N TYR A 129 -6.77 -18.78 -36.99
CA TYR A 129 -5.41 -19.22 -37.27
C TYR A 129 -4.41 -18.21 -36.67
N ALA A 130 -3.41 -18.69 -35.96
CA ALA A 130 -2.49 -17.84 -35.21
C ALA A 130 -1.05 -18.37 -35.24
N ALA A 131 -0.11 -17.43 -35.23
CA ALA A 131 1.28 -17.66 -34.82
C ALA A 131 1.32 -17.73 -33.29
N THR A 132 1.90 -18.78 -32.74
CA THR A 132 1.92 -19.05 -31.30
C THR A 132 3.33 -19.35 -30.81
N VAL A 133 3.71 -18.82 -29.62
CA VAL A 133 4.94 -19.17 -28.91
C VAL A 133 4.58 -19.57 -27.50
N GLN A 134 4.98 -20.77 -27.12
CA GLN A 134 4.87 -21.23 -25.74
C GLN A 134 6.25 -21.27 -25.12
N MET A 135 6.41 -20.66 -23.97
CA MET A 135 7.67 -20.68 -23.22
C MET A 135 7.45 -20.41 -21.73
N THR A 136 8.45 -20.74 -20.93
CA THR A 136 8.51 -20.36 -19.53
C THR A 136 9.25 -19.03 -19.42
N ILE A 137 8.65 -18.05 -18.72
CA ILE A 137 9.27 -16.76 -18.44
C ILE A 137 9.59 -16.65 -16.96
N PRO A 138 10.63 -15.88 -16.56
CA PRO A 138 11.01 -15.79 -15.16
C PRO A 138 9.91 -15.27 -14.24
N ARG A 139 9.17 -14.24 -14.66
CA ARG A 139 8.07 -13.59 -13.92
C ARG A 139 7.06 -13.00 -14.91
N TYR A 140 5.87 -12.66 -14.43
CA TYR A 140 4.81 -12.04 -15.24
C TYR A 140 5.25 -10.74 -15.94
N GLU A 141 6.13 -9.94 -15.29
CA GLU A 141 6.66 -8.70 -15.86
C GLU A 141 7.62 -8.93 -17.05
N ASP A 142 8.15 -10.14 -17.17
CA ASP A 142 9.09 -10.54 -18.24
C ASP A 142 8.36 -11.02 -19.53
N GLU A 143 7.05 -10.81 -19.63
CA GLU A 143 6.20 -11.18 -20.80
C GLU A 143 6.75 -10.65 -22.13
N GLY A 144 7.48 -9.53 -22.12
CA GLY A 144 8.17 -9.00 -23.30
C GLY A 144 9.10 -10.02 -23.99
N MET A 145 9.57 -11.05 -23.29
CA MET A 145 10.45 -12.09 -23.86
C MET A 145 9.71 -12.95 -24.88
N VAL A 146 8.48 -13.37 -24.58
CA VAL A 146 7.70 -14.21 -25.49
C VAL A 146 7.29 -13.44 -26.76
N TRP A 147 6.98 -12.15 -26.63
CA TRP A 147 6.70 -11.29 -27.76
C TRP A 147 7.94 -11.04 -28.62
N SER A 148 9.10 -10.83 -28.01
CA SER A 148 10.37 -10.67 -28.72
C SER A 148 10.72 -11.91 -29.55
N THR A 149 10.46 -13.10 -29.01
CA THR A 149 10.66 -14.36 -29.72
C THR A 149 9.72 -14.48 -30.91
N LEU A 150 8.40 -14.23 -30.72
CA LEU A 150 7.40 -14.30 -31.77
C LEU A 150 7.73 -13.33 -32.91
N ILE A 151 8.01 -12.07 -32.60
CA ILE A 151 8.34 -11.04 -33.57
C ILE A 151 9.66 -11.33 -34.27
N GLY A 152 10.71 -11.71 -33.49
CA GLY A 152 12.05 -11.97 -34.03
C GLY A 152 12.07 -13.08 -35.09
N GLU A 153 11.34 -14.17 -34.83
CA GLU A 153 11.29 -15.29 -35.76
C GLU A 153 10.34 -15.07 -36.96
N THR A 154 9.34 -14.22 -36.81
CA THR A 154 8.34 -13.99 -37.85
C THR A 154 8.57 -12.71 -38.68
N CYS A 155 9.48 -11.82 -38.25
CA CYS A 155 9.70 -10.52 -38.90
C CYS A 155 10.05 -10.60 -40.41
N ARG A 156 10.65 -11.72 -40.87
CA ARG A 156 11.04 -11.94 -42.26
C ARG A 156 9.96 -12.69 -43.07
N MET A 157 8.90 -13.15 -42.44
CA MET A 157 7.87 -13.98 -43.06
C MET A 157 6.77 -13.16 -43.76
N ASN A 158 6.76 -11.83 -43.59
CA ASN A 158 5.72 -10.93 -44.10
C ASN A 158 4.31 -11.46 -43.79
N LEU A 159 4.04 -11.73 -42.49
CA LEU A 159 2.75 -12.24 -42.08
C LEU A 159 1.62 -11.29 -42.49
N ALA A 160 0.64 -11.81 -43.22
CA ALA A 160 -0.57 -11.06 -43.53
C ALA A 160 -1.44 -10.92 -42.29
N GLU A 161 -1.89 -9.71 -42.03
CA GLU A 161 -2.78 -9.45 -40.89
C GLU A 161 -4.14 -10.10 -41.11
N ALA A 162 -4.68 -10.70 -40.05
CA ALA A 162 -6.05 -11.18 -40.04
C ALA A 162 -7.03 -10.01 -40.07
N ASP A 163 -8.25 -10.24 -40.56
CA ASP A 163 -9.31 -9.22 -40.62
C ASP A 163 -9.62 -8.65 -39.21
N THR A 164 -9.47 -9.50 -38.20
CA THR A 164 -9.42 -9.09 -36.78
C THR A 164 -8.08 -9.50 -36.22
N CYS A 165 -7.17 -8.53 -36.11
CA CYS A 165 -5.85 -8.77 -35.53
C CYS A 165 -5.96 -8.79 -34.00
N LEU A 166 -5.80 -9.97 -33.40
CA LEU A 166 -5.74 -10.14 -31.93
C LEU A 166 -4.34 -10.53 -31.54
N CYS A 167 -3.80 -9.84 -30.55
CA CYS A 167 -2.55 -10.15 -29.88
C CYS A 167 -2.85 -10.48 -28.42
N ALA A 168 -2.50 -11.68 -27.96
CA ALA A 168 -2.86 -12.11 -26.62
C ALA A 168 -1.83 -13.03 -25.98
N VAL A 169 -1.84 -13.09 -24.66
CA VAL A 169 -1.08 -14.06 -23.87
C VAL A 169 -2.04 -14.85 -23.00
N THR A 170 -1.94 -16.17 -23.09
CA THR A 170 -2.62 -17.13 -22.23
C THR A 170 -1.67 -17.58 -21.13
N PHE A 171 -2.11 -17.55 -19.89
CA PHE A 171 -1.37 -18.04 -18.73
C PHE A 171 -1.77 -19.48 -18.48
N LEU A 172 -0.81 -20.41 -18.68
CA LEU A 172 -1.10 -21.84 -18.71
C LEU A 172 -1.06 -22.51 -17.34
N ASP A 173 -0.43 -21.86 -16.35
CA ASP A 173 -0.36 -22.38 -14.99
C ASP A 173 -1.73 -22.40 -14.32
N GLY A 174 -2.01 -23.50 -13.60
CA GLY A 174 -3.26 -23.66 -12.84
C GLY A 174 -3.28 -22.91 -11.50
N GLU A 175 -2.14 -22.32 -11.11
CA GLU A 175 -1.96 -21.56 -9.86
C GLU A 175 -0.99 -20.39 -10.08
N TYR A 176 -0.97 -19.45 -9.13
CA TYR A 176 -0.01 -18.36 -9.16
C TYR A 176 1.40 -18.86 -8.87
N LYS A 177 2.36 -18.49 -9.70
CA LYS A 177 3.77 -18.76 -9.53
C LYS A 177 4.58 -17.48 -9.34
N GLU A 178 5.51 -17.47 -8.42
CA GLU A 178 6.45 -16.34 -8.25
C GLU A 178 7.53 -16.33 -9.33
N THR A 179 7.88 -17.49 -9.85
CA THR A 179 8.90 -17.71 -10.90
C THR A 179 8.48 -18.84 -11.83
N ASP A 180 9.12 -18.90 -12.99
CA ASP A 180 8.94 -19.97 -13.97
C ASP A 180 7.47 -20.07 -14.47
N VAL A 181 6.92 -18.94 -14.87
CA VAL A 181 5.53 -18.80 -15.36
C VAL A 181 5.43 -19.33 -16.78
N GLU A 182 4.50 -20.26 -17.03
CA GLU A 182 4.27 -20.83 -18.34
C GLU A 182 3.25 -20.01 -19.13
N VAL A 183 3.65 -19.47 -20.27
CA VAL A 183 2.83 -18.59 -21.08
C VAL A 183 2.77 -19.04 -22.54
N LEU A 184 1.63 -18.74 -23.19
CA LEU A 184 1.42 -18.91 -24.61
C LEU A 184 1.03 -17.57 -25.22
N ALA A 185 1.98 -16.90 -25.88
CA ALA A 185 1.62 -15.74 -26.70
C ALA A 185 1.09 -16.19 -28.06
N TRP A 186 0.10 -15.46 -28.56
CA TRP A 186 -0.45 -15.71 -29.87
C TRP A 186 -0.91 -14.42 -30.56
N LYS A 187 -0.68 -14.39 -31.89
CA LYS A 187 -1.14 -13.32 -32.77
C LYS A 187 -1.91 -13.93 -33.92
N THR A 188 -3.12 -13.45 -34.20
CA THR A 188 -3.92 -13.92 -35.37
C THR A 188 -3.26 -13.48 -36.66
N VAL A 189 -3.19 -14.39 -37.60
CA VAL A 189 -2.60 -14.16 -38.92
C VAL A 189 -3.50 -14.76 -40.03
N LYS A 190 -3.35 -14.25 -41.26
CA LYS A 190 -4.03 -14.75 -42.45
C LYS A 190 -3.01 -15.48 -43.32
N GLY A 191 -3.39 -16.61 -43.91
CA GLY A 191 -2.51 -17.42 -44.76
C GLY A 191 -2.01 -18.66 -43.99
N VAL A 192 -1.09 -19.39 -44.64
CA VAL A 192 -0.45 -20.60 -44.12
C VAL A 192 1.05 -20.39 -44.14
N TYR A 193 1.68 -20.63 -43.01
CA TYR A 193 3.11 -20.41 -42.82
C TYR A 193 3.79 -21.65 -42.23
N PRO A 194 5.06 -21.91 -42.56
CA PRO A 194 5.82 -23.00 -41.94
C PRO A 194 6.19 -22.63 -40.52
N ASP A 195 6.21 -23.63 -39.65
CA ASP A 195 6.72 -23.50 -38.30
C ASP A 195 8.19 -23.10 -38.30
N THR A 196 8.59 -22.34 -37.29
CA THR A 196 9.99 -22.04 -36.99
C THR A 196 10.46 -22.84 -35.75
N GLU A 197 11.59 -22.50 -35.19
CA GLU A 197 12.12 -23.17 -33.99
C GLU A 197 11.14 -23.09 -32.83
N HIS A 198 10.69 -21.86 -32.47
CA HIS A 198 9.81 -21.60 -31.34
C HIS A 198 8.40 -21.20 -31.73
N VAL A 199 8.19 -20.65 -32.93
CA VAL A 199 6.86 -20.24 -33.39
C VAL A 199 6.15 -21.41 -34.10
N LYS A 200 4.95 -21.73 -33.61
CA LYS A 200 4.06 -22.71 -34.22
C LYS A 200 2.80 -22.05 -34.76
N PHE A 201 2.48 -22.38 -36.00
CA PHE A 201 1.28 -21.86 -36.65
C PHE A 201 0.15 -22.89 -36.56
N ARG A 202 -0.92 -22.52 -35.83
CA ARG A 202 -2.02 -23.44 -35.57
C ARG A 202 -3.38 -22.75 -35.50
N THR A 203 -4.42 -23.53 -35.74
CA THR A 203 -5.78 -23.08 -35.49
C THR A 203 -6.09 -23.15 -34.01
N LEU A 204 -6.52 -22.05 -33.44
CA LEU A 204 -7.06 -21.96 -32.08
C LEU A 204 -8.58 -22.09 -32.15
N PRO A 205 -9.22 -22.97 -31.38
CA PRO A 205 -10.64 -23.22 -31.44
C PRO A 205 -11.47 -21.99 -31.05
N GLU A 206 -12.74 -22.04 -31.46
CA GLU A 206 -13.73 -21.10 -30.94
C GLU A 206 -13.82 -21.21 -29.42
N VAL A 207 -13.99 -20.07 -28.74
CA VAL A 207 -14.08 -20.00 -27.28
C VAL A 207 -15.08 -18.94 -26.84
N THR A 208 -15.99 -19.33 -25.94
CA THR A 208 -16.88 -18.38 -25.28
C THR A 208 -16.21 -17.87 -23.99
N VAL A 209 -16.17 -16.57 -23.84
CA VAL A 209 -15.49 -15.92 -22.73
C VAL A 209 -16.39 -14.91 -22.01
N ALA A 210 -16.23 -14.81 -20.70
CA ALA A 210 -16.56 -13.60 -19.97
C ALA A 210 -15.35 -12.67 -20.02
N SER A 211 -15.52 -11.45 -20.50
CA SER A 211 -14.40 -10.52 -20.69
C SER A 211 -14.68 -9.14 -20.12
N CYS A 212 -13.61 -8.49 -19.74
CA CYS A 212 -13.61 -7.10 -19.28
C CYS A 212 -12.50 -6.33 -20.00
N THR A 213 -12.89 -5.30 -20.76
CA THR A 213 -11.91 -4.36 -21.32
C THR A 213 -11.69 -3.21 -20.34
N PHE A 214 -10.45 -2.96 -20.00
CA PHE A 214 -10.07 -1.87 -19.11
C PHE A 214 -8.96 -1.01 -19.72
N ARG A 215 -8.93 0.25 -19.30
CA ARG A 215 -7.89 1.21 -19.69
C ARG A 215 -7.02 1.57 -18.50
N GLY A 216 -5.73 1.73 -18.76
CA GLY A 216 -4.74 2.15 -17.78
C GLY A 216 -3.79 1.05 -17.35
N SER A 217 -3.00 1.36 -16.33
CA SER A 217 -1.93 0.51 -15.81
C SER A 217 -2.40 -0.88 -15.37
N TYR A 218 -1.53 -1.89 -15.52
CA TYR A 218 -1.75 -3.25 -15.04
C TYR A 218 -1.90 -3.39 -13.51
N ALA A 219 -1.63 -2.33 -12.73
CA ALA A 219 -1.82 -2.35 -11.28
C ALA A 219 -3.27 -2.63 -10.85
N GLN A 220 -4.26 -2.42 -11.73
CA GLN A 220 -5.68 -2.70 -11.49
C GLN A 220 -6.12 -4.13 -11.88
N ILE A 221 -5.21 -4.93 -12.46
CA ILE A 221 -5.57 -6.22 -13.09
C ILE A 221 -6.21 -7.20 -12.11
N THR A 222 -5.79 -7.21 -10.85
CA THR A 222 -6.37 -8.06 -9.80
C THR A 222 -7.84 -7.72 -9.54
N ASN A 223 -8.20 -6.44 -9.56
CA ASN A 223 -9.58 -5.99 -9.38
C ASN A 223 -10.44 -6.36 -10.59
N VAL A 224 -9.88 -6.26 -11.80
CA VAL A 224 -10.54 -6.70 -13.03
C VAL A 224 -10.83 -8.20 -12.97
N TYR A 225 -9.85 -9.01 -12.60
CA TYR A 225 -10.01 -10.46 -12.45
C TYR A 225 -11.09 -10.83 -11.43
N ALA A 226 -11.06 -10.18 -10.27
CA ALA A 226 -12.08 -10.39 -9.23
C ALA A 226 -13.50 -10.05 -9.73
N ALA A 227 -13.64 -8.96 -10.48
CA ALA A 227 -14.93 -8.55 -11.06
C ALA A 227 -15.44 -9.57 -12.09
N VAL A 228 -14.57 -10.07 -12.99
CA VAL A 228 -14.94 -11.08 -14.00
C VAL A 228 -15.34 -12.40 -13.33
N ILE A 229 -14.57 -12.88 -12.34
CA ILE A 229 -14.88 -14.12 -11.62
C ILE A 229 -16.19 -13.97 -10.84
N GLY A 230 -16.40 -12.86 -10.14
CA GLY A 230 -17.67 -12.60 -9.45
C GLY A 230 -18.87 -12.58 -10.38
N TRP A 231 -18.71 -12.03 -11.59
CA TRP A 231 -19.75 -12.05 -12.62
C TRP A 231 -20.03 -13.46 -13.13
N ILE A 232 -18.99 -14.27 -13.40
CA ILE A 232 -19.10 -15.67 -13.83
C ILE A 232 -19.95 -16.48 -12.84
N GLU A 233 -19.62 -16.37 -11.55
CA GLU A 233 -20.35 -17.07 -10.49
C GLU A 233 -21.81 -16.62 -10.39
N ALA A 234 -22.05 -15.31 -10.40
CA ALA A 234 -23.39 -14.73 -10.27
C ALA A 234 -24.33 -15.07 -11.44
N ASN A 235 -23.77 -15.36 -12.64
CA ASN A 235 -24.54 -15.65 -13.84
C ASN A 235 -24.65 -17.16 -14.20
N GLY A 236 -24.21 -18.05 -13.29
CA GLY A 236 -24.37 -19.50 -13.48
C GLY A 236 -23.42 -20.12 -14.47
N TYR A 237 -22.25 -19.54 -14.63
CA TYR A 237 -21.16 -20.09 -15.44
C TYR A 237 -20.04 -20.64 -14.53
N GLU A 238 -19.16 -21.43 -15.11
CA GLU A 238 -17.87 -21.84 -14.53
C GLU A 238 -16.75 -21.64 -15.54
N THR A 239 -15.53 -21.50 -15.07
CA THR A 239 -14.35 -21.36 -15.94
C THR A 239 -14.08 -22.67 -16.67
N ASP A 240 -13.69 -22.57 -17.95
CA ASP A 240 -13.47 -23.72 -18.86
C ASP A 240 -12.15 -23.55 -19.62
N GLY A 241 -11.07 -23.39 -18.89
CA GLY A 241 -9.72 -23.27 -19.44
C GLY A 241 -8.92 -22.09 -18.89
N PRO A 242 -7.67 -21.96 -19.32
CA PRO A 242 -6.78 -20.89 -18.84
C PRO A 242 -7.24 -19.53 -19.36
N MET A 243 -7.12 -18.53 -18.47
CA MET A 243 -7.42 -17.14 -18.80
C MET A 243 -6.36 -16.57 -19.74
N PHE A 244 -6.73 -15.56 -20.51
CA PHE A 244 -5.81 -14.83 -21.38
C PHE A 244 -6.15 -13.34 -21.43
N ASN A 245 -5.13 -12.54 -21.69
CA ASN A 245 -5.27 -11.11 -21.92
C ASN A 245 -5.08 -10.78 -23.40
N ILE A 246 -6.04 -10.06 -23.99
CA ILE A 246 -5.91 -9.47 -25.33
C ILE A 246 -5.39 -8.05 -25.16
N TYR A 247 -4.36 -7.68 -25.89
CA TYR A 247 -3.75 -6.37 -25.88
C TYR A 247 -4.22 -5.55 -27.08
N HIS A 248 -5.03 -4.52 -26.81
CA HIS A 248 -5.53 -3.60 -27.84
C HIS A 248 -4.59 -2.40 -28.01
N ILE A 249 -4.04 -1.88 -26.89
CA ILE A 249 -2.96 -0.90 -26.84
C ILE A 249 -2.00 -1.36 -25.75
N SER A 250 -0.78 -1.68 -26.13
CA SER A 250 0.24 -2.29 -25.28
C SER A 250 1.46 -1.38 -25.10
N PRO A 251 2.44 -1.75 -24.27
CA PRO A 251 3.72 -1.06 -24.17
C PRO A 251 4.50 -0.94 -25.48
N HIS A 252 4.10 -1.67 -26.53
CA HIS A 252 4.70 -1.56 -27.86
C HIS A 252 4.23 -0.31 -28.61
N GLU A 253 2.96 0.10 -28.40
CA GLU A 253 2.35 1.25 -29.07
C GLU A 253 2.57 2.56 -28.28
N THR A 254 2.65 2.50 -26.97
CA THR A 254 2.81 3.70 -26.11
C THR A 254 3.62 3.39 -24.86
N ASN A 255 4.40 4.38 -24.40
CA ASN A 255 5.13 4.32 -23.13
C ASN A 255 4.31 4.86 -21.94
N ASN A 256 3.07 5.34 -22.19
CA ASN A 256 2.21 5.88 -21.15
C ASN A 256 1.28 4.78 -20.61
N PRO A 257 1.46 4.28 -19.38
CA PRO A 257 0.62 3.23 -18.83
C PRO A 257 -0.88 3.58 -18.76
N ASP A 258 -1.23 4.86 -18.69
CA ASP A 258 -2.64 5.30 -18.63
C ASP A 258 -3.38 5.13 -19.96
N GLU A 259 -2.64 4.87 -21.05
CA GLU A 259 -3.18 4.66 -22.38
C GLU A 259 -3.35 3.18 -22.73
N PHE A 260 -2.79 2.27 -21.98
CA PHE A 260 -2.95 0.83 -22.24
C PHE A 260 -4.41 0.45 -22.26
N VAL A 261 -4.77 -0.42 -23.22
CA VAL A 261 -6.11 -1.00 -23.31
C VAL A 261 -5.95 -2.51 -23.38
N THR A 262 -6.40 -3.18 -22.34
CA THR A 262 -6.28 -4.62 -22.18
C THR A 262 -7.65 -5.22 -21.93
N GLU A 263 -7.89 -6.38 -22.49
CA GLU A 263 -9.09 -7.15 -22.28
C GLU A 263 -8.77 -8.47 -21.62
N ALA A 264 -9.20 -8.63 -20.34
CA ALA A 264 -9.09 -9.87 -19.60
C ALA A 264 -10.21 -10.82 -20.02
N CYS A 265 -9.86 -12.01 -20.51
CA CYS A 265 -10.78 -13.01 -21.03
C CYS A 265 -10.69 -14.30 -20.21
N TYR A 266 -11.82 -14.76 -19.72
CA TYR A 266 -11.96 -16.03 -19.03
C TYR A 266 -12.83 -16.97 -19.86
N PRO A 267 -12.27 -18.08 -20.41
CA PRO A 267 -13.06 -19.14 -21.03
C PRO A 267 -14.10 -19.68 -20.04
N ILE A 268 -15.34 -19.81 -20.49
CA ILE A 268 -16.45 -20.24 -19.65
C ILE A 268 -17.36 -21.23 -20.34
N LYS A 269 -18.04 -22.05 -19.51
CA LYS A 269 -19.18 -22.87 -19.89
C LYS A 269 -20.33 -22.74 -18.90
N LYS A 270 -21.52 -23.08 -19.30
CA LYS A 270 -22.68 -23.15 -18.39
C LYS A 270 -22.49 -24.29 -17.39
N LYS A 271 -22.84 -23.99 -16.12
CA LYS A 271 -22.93 -25.02 -15.07
C LYS A 271 -24.01 -26.06 -15.38
#